data_fc1171d1a0f5b002e377f03cab8ecd53
#
_entry.id   fc1171d1a0f5b002e377f03cab8ecd53
#
_cell.length_a   1.000
_cell.length_b   1.000
_cell.length_c   1.000
_cell.angle_alpha   90.00
_cell.angle_beta   90.00
_cell.angle_gamma   90.00
#
_symmetry.space_group_name_H-M   'P 1'
#
loop_
_entity.id
_entity.type
_entity.pdbx_description
1 polymer ?
#
loop_
_entity_poly.entity_id
_entity_poly.type
_entity_poly.pdbx_seq_one_letter_code
_entity_poly.pdbx_strand_id
1 'polypeptide(L)'
;MSWDSRPAKETGWFNSDEALYLQLRNQIILGIATDKIRDGDPLPSVRQLADHIGINMHTVNKAYTVLRQEGFVKVDRRRGAVISLDSDKYAALDELHKELGVVLAKAHCKNITRSEVHDLIDEIYDDYFCPSRYGEPKSED
;
A
#
# COMPACT_ATOMS: atom_id res chain seq x y z
N MET A 1 7.80 -12.91 9.44
CA MET A 1 7.16 -11.91 8.56
C MET A 1 6.67 -12.60 7.30
N SER A 2 5.41 -12.42 6.99
CA SER A 2 4.83 -13.10 5.83
C SER A 2 4.88 -12.22 4.61
N TRP A 3 6.04 -12.17 4.00
CA TRP A 3 6.19 -11.53 2.71
C TRP A 3 5.64 -12.42 1.64
N ASP A 4 5.01 -11.80 0.65
CA ASP A 4 4.63 -12.48 -0.57
C ASP A 4 5.92 -12.87 -1.31
N SER A 5 6.19 -14.15 -1.41
CA SER A 5 7.40 -14.65 -2.04
C SER A 5 7.30 -14.71 -3.57
N ARG A 6 6.14 -14.39 -4.14
CA ARG A 6 6.01 -14.38 -5.59
C ARG A 6 6.88 -13.29 -6.19
N PRO A 7 7.39 -13.49 -7.38
CA PRO A 7 8.10 -12.42 -8.09
C PRO A 7 7.22 -11.17 -8.18
N ALA A 8 7.85 -10.02 -8.04
CA ALA A 8 7.14 -8.74 -8.07
C ALA A 8 6.19 -8.60 -9.25
N LYS A 9 6.58 -9.15 -10.39
CA LYS A 9 5.80 -9.05 -11.63
C LYS A 9 4.49 -9.84 -11.61
N GLU A 10 4.32 -10.76 -10.66
CA GLU A 10 3.15 -11.63 -10.61
C GLU A 10 2.09 -11.18 -9.62
N THR A 11 2.33 -10.08 -8.90
CA THR A 11 1.42 -9.67 -7.83
C THR A 11 0.23 -8.85 -8.33
N GLY A 12 0.25 -8.40 -9.55
CA GLY A 12 -0.81 -7.55 -10.11
C GLY A 12 -0.73 -6.08 -9.69
N TRP A 13 0.08 -5.78 -8.69
CA TRP A 13 0.29 -4.41 -8.21
C TRP A 13 1.53 -3.76 -8.79
N PHE A 14 2.34 -4.56 -9.47
CA PHE A 14 3.52 -4.05 -10.17
C PHE A 14 3.14 -3.79 -11.62
N ASN A 15 3.12 -2.53 -11.96
CA ASN A 15 2.86 -2.06 -13.32
C ASN A 15 4.20 -1.71 -13.97
N SER A 16 4.49 -2.26 -15.13
CA SER A 16 5.76 -2.03 -15.81
C SER A 16 5.99 -0.56 -16.17
N ASP A 17 4.92 0.24 -16.28
CA ASP A 17 5.01 1.65 -16.62
C ASP A 17 5.32 2.54 -15.41
N GLU A 18 5.27 1.99 -14.21
CA GLU A 18 5.52 2.75 -12.99
C GLU A 18 6.94 2.48 -12.49
N ALA A 19 7.55 3.48 -11.88
CA ALA A 19 8.87 3.32 -11.30
C ALA A 19 8.88 2.17 -10.28
N LEU A 20 9.91 1.35 -10.33
CA LEU A 20 9.96 0.13 -9.52
C LEU A 20 9.89 0.41 -8.01
N TYR A 21 10.49 1.50 -7.55
CA TYR A 21 10.41 1.83 -6.12
C TYR A 21 8.98 2.17 -5.68
N LEU A 22 8.17 2.75 -6.56
CA LEU A 22 6.76 3.01 -6.26
C LEU A 22 5.96 1.72 -6.27
N GLN A 23 6.27 0.81 -7.18
CA GLN A 23 5.64 -0.50 -7.20
C GLN A 23 5.92 -1.25 -5.90
N LEU A 24 7.16 -1.20 -5.41
CA LEU A 24 7.53 -1.82 -4.15
C LEU A 24 6.82 -1.15 -2.97
N ARG A 25 6.80 0.19 -2.95
CA ARG A 25 6.05 0.93 -1.93
C ARG A 25 4.59 0.48 -1.90
N ASN A 26 3.96 0.40 -3.05
CA ASN A 26 2.56 -0.01 -3.16
C ASN A 26 2.35 -1.43 -2.65
N GLN A 27 3.28 -2.33 -2.94
CA GLN A 27 3.20 -3.71 -2.48
C GLN A 27 3.29 -3.81 -0.96
N ILE A 28 4.15 -3.00 -0.35
CA ILE A 28 4.28 -2.97 1.12
C ILE A 28 3.00 -2.42 1.74
N ILE A 29 2.46 -1.33 1.20
CA ILE A 29 1.20 -0.75 1.70
C ILE A 29 0.06 -1.77 1.59
N LEU A 30 -0.02 -2.47 0.48
CA LEU A 30 -1.03 -3.51 0.31
C LEU A 30 -0.86 -4.63 1.35
N GLY A 31 0.38 -5.01 1.63
CA GLY A 31 0.67 -6.00 2.66
C GLY A 31 0.19 -5.55 4.04
N ILE A 32 0.36 -4.26 4.34
CA ILE A 32 -0.14 -3.67 5.59
C ILE A 32 -1.67 -3.67 5.60
N ALA A 33 -2.29 -3.23 4.52
CA ALA A 33 -3.75 -3.14 4.43
C ALA A 33 -4.43 -4.50 4.52
N THR A 34 -3.76 -5.56 4.12
CA THR A 34 -4.30 -6.93 4.14
C THR A 34 -3.83 -7.73 5.36
N ASP A 35 -3.23 -7.08 6.35
CA ASP A 35 -2.76 -7.69 7.60
C ASP A 35 -1.65 -8.73 7.43
N LYS A 36 -0.99 -8.76 6.29
CA LYS A 36 0.19 -9.60 6.08
C LYS A 36 1.41 -9.02 6.77
N ILE A 37 1.44 -7.72 6.87
CA ILE A 37 2.46 -6.95 7.59
C ILE A 37 1.71 -6.08 8.59
N ARG A 38 2.16 -6.08 9.84
CA ARG A 38 1.41 -5.42 10.91
C ARG A 38 2.18 -4.29 11.55
N ASP A 39 1.45 -3.43 12.23
CA ASP A 39 2.04 -2.37 13.04
C ASP A 39 3.05 -2.97 14.02
N GLY A 40 4.22 -2.37 14.08
CA GLY A 40 5.31 -2.84 14.93
C GLY A 40 6.20 -3.89 14.30
N ASP A 41 5.82 -4.48 13.18
CA ASP A 41 6.65 -5.48 12.51
C ASP A 41 7.93 -4.85 11.97
N PRO A 42 9.08 -5.50 12.17
CA PRO A 42 10.31 -5.04 11.54
C PRO A 42 10.30 -5.38 10.05
N LEU A 43 10.80 -4.46 9.26
CA LEU A 43 11.05 -4.73 7.85
C LEU A 43 12.44 -5.36 7.70
N PRO A 44 12.65 -6.19 6.69
CA PRO A 44 14.00 -6.66 6.39
C PRO A 44 14.90 -5.46 6.06
N SER A 45 16.19 -5.62 6.23
CA SER A 45 17.13 -4.58 5.83
C SER A 45 17.03 -4.37 4.32
N VAL A 46 17.47 -3.21 3.86
CA VAL A 46 17.49 -2.90 2.43
C VAL A 46 18.21 -4.00 1.65
N ARG A 47 19.35 -4.44 2.15
CA ARG A 47 20.12 -5.51 1.48
C ARG A 47 19.37 -6.83 1.46
N GLN A 48 18.79 -7.22 2.60
CA GLN A 48 18.04 -8.47 2.69
C GLN A 48 16.85 -8.49 1.73
N LEU A 49 16.11 -7.40 1.68
CA LEU A 49 14.94 -7.34 0.78
C LEU A 49 15.37 -7.31 -0.68
N ALA A 50 16.41 -6.53 -1.00
CA ALA A 50 16.94 -6.47 -2.36
C ALA A 50 17.37 -7.86 -2.85
N ASP A 51 18.06 -8.61 -2.00
CA ASP A 51 18.50 -9.97 -2.34
C ASP A 51 17.30 -10.92 -2.48
N HIS A 52 16.31 -10.79 -1.58
CA HIS A 52 15.15 -11.67 -1.56
C HIS A 52 14.28 -11.53 -2.80
N ILE A 53 14.02 -10.29 -3.24
CA ILE A 53 13.13 -10.05 -4.37
C ILE A 53 13.88 -9.77 -5.68
N GLY A 54 15.21 -9.76 -5.65
CA GLY A 54 16.01 -9.64 -6.86
C GLY A 54 16.01 -8.28 -7.51
N ILE A 55 16.02 -7.20 -6.72
CA ILE A 55 16.10 -5.85 -7.24
C ILE A 55 17.26 -5.08 -6.61
N ASN A 56 17.55 -3.91 -7.16
CA ASN A 56 18.65 -3.08 -6.72
C ASN A 56 18.41 -2.50 -5.31
N MET A 57 19.44 -2.50 -4.47
CA MET A 57 19.40 -1.92 -3.13
C MET A 57 18.94 -0.47 -3.12
N HIS A 58 19.35 0.33 -4.12
CA HIS A 58 18.93 1.72 -4.20
C HIS A 58 17.45 1.87 -4.41
N THR A 59 16.84 0.94 -5.16
CA THR A 59 15.40 0.91 -5.37
C THR A 59 14.66 0.61 -4.06
N VAL A 60 15.14 -0.37 -3.30
CA VAL A 60 14.56 -0.70 -2.00
C VAL A 60 14.69 0.48 -1.04
N ASN A 61 15.88 1.07 -0.98
CA ASN A 61 16.13 2.22 -0.10
C ASN A 61 15.19 3.39 -0.43
N LYS A 62 14.96 3.64 -1.70
CA LYS A 62 14.07 4.70 -2.14
C LYS A 62 12.62 4.42 -1.74
N ALA A 63 12.19 3.16 -1.87
CA ALA A 63 10.85 2.76 -1.43
C ALA A 63 10.69 2.95 0.09
N TYR A 64 11.67 2.53 0.87
CA TYR A 64 11.64 2.71 2.32
C TYR A 64 11.62 4.18 2.72
N THR A 65 12.37 5.01 2.00
CA THR A 65 12.38 6.45 2.23
C THR A 65 11.00 7.06 2.01
N VAL A 66 10.35 6.69 0.91
CA VAL A 66 8.99 7.18 0.62
C VAL A 66 8.01 6.71 1.68
N LEU A 67 8.06 5.45 2.09
CA LEU A 67 7.20 4.93 3.15
C LEU A 67 7.39 5.68 4.46
N ARG A 68 8.63 6.04 4.79
CA ARG A 68 8.92 6.82 5.98
C ARG A 68 8.35 8.22 5.87
N GLN A 69 8.49 8.86 4.72
CA GLN A 69 7.94 10.20 4.48
C GLN A 69 6.41 10.20 4.53
N GLU A 70 5.80 9.11 4.10
CA GLU A 70 4.34 8.97 4.10
C GLU A 70 3.78 8.50 5.44
N GLY A 71 4.64 8.21 6.41
CA GLY A 71 4.19 7.89 7.77
C GLY A 71 3.90 6.42 8.02
N PHE A 72 4.37 5.51 7.18
CA PHE A 72 4.16 4.07 7.35
C PHE A 72 5.32 3.36 8.03
N VAL A 73 6.48 3.98 8.07
CA VAL A 73 7.70 3.36 8.57
C VAL A 73 8.43 4.34 9.49
N LYS A 74 8.95 3.81 10.60
CA LYS A 74 9.86 4.53 11.49
C LYS A 74 11.18 3.79 11.55
N VAL A 75 12.24 4.48 11.91
CA VAL A 75 13.54 3.87 12.16
C VAL A 75 13.71 3.69 13.67
N ASP A 76 13.82 2.44 14.09
CA ASP A 76 14.10 2.06 15.47
C ASP A 76 15.59 1.75 15.59
N ARG A 77 16.24 2.26 16.62
CA ARG A 77 17.68 2.07 16.81
C ARG A 77 18.08 0.60 16.91
N ARG A 78 17.22 -0.23 17.49
CA ARG A 78 17.53 -1.64 17.72
C ARG A 78 17.08 -2.54 16.59
N ARG A 79 15.94 -2.23 15.99
CA ARG A 79 15.29 -3.11 15.02
C ARG A 79 15.38 -2.61 13.58
N GLY A 80 15.93 -1.41 13.37
CA GLY A 80 15.98 -0.80 12.06
C GLY A 80 14.63 -0.25 11.63
N ALA A 81 14.24 -0.48 10.39
CA ALA A 81 12.95 -0.01 9.88
C ALA A 81 11.82 -0.88 10.41
N VAL A 82 10.81 -0.25 10.99
CA VAL A 82 9.62 -0.94 11.53
C VAL A 82 8.37 -0.25 11.01
N ILE A 83 7.31 -1.02 10.85
CA ILE A 83 6.00 -0.50 10.46
C ILE A 83 5.42 0.29 11.64
N SER A 84 4.94 1.48 11.33
CA SER A 84 4.31 2.35 12.32
C SER A 84 3.08 2.98 11.71
N LEU A 85 1.91 2.65 12.25
CA LEU A 85 0.63 3.14 11.76
C LEU A 85 0.04 4.24 12.65
N ASP A 86 0.90 4.87 13.43
CA ASP A 86 0.49 6.00 14.26
C ASP A 86 0.17 7.19 13.36
N SER A 87 -1.10 7.36 13.05
CA SER A 87 -1.54 8.37 12.10
C SER A 87 -2.73 9.16 12.63
N ASP A 88 -2.77 10.42 12.26
CA ASP A 88 -3.92 11.29 12.48
C ASP A 88 -4.94 11.00 11.38
N LYS A 89 -6.06 10.41 11.76
CA LYS A 89 -7.13 10.05 10.82
C LYS A 89 -7.66 11.27 10.07
N TYR A 90 -7.77 12.40 10.73
CA TYR A 90 -8.31 13.61 10.09
C TYR A 90 -7.35 14.17 9.07
N ALA A 91 -6.06 14.17 9.38
CA ALA A 91 -5.05 14.57 8.41
C ALA A 91 -5.03 13.61 7.21
N ALA A 92 -5.15 12.32 7.46
CA ALA A 92 -5.21 11.32 6.40
C ALA A 92 -6.44 11.50 5.52
N LEU A 93 -7.59 11.82 6.10
CA LEU A 93 -8.82 12.09 5.34
C LEU A 93 -8.67 13.32 4.46
N ASP A 94 -8.05 14.37 4.97
CA ASP A 94 -7.81 15.58 4.21
C ASP A 94 -6.92 15.32 3.00
N GLU A 95 -5.85 14.57 3.23
CA GLU A 95 -4.94 14.17 2.16
C GLU A 95 -5.64 13.31 1.12
N LEU A 96 -6.41 12.34 1.58
CA LEU A 96 -7.18 11.47 0.70
C LEU A 96 -8.17 12.28 -0.15
N HIS A 97 -8.83 13.25 0.46
CA HIS A 97 -9.76 14.12 -0.26
C HIS A 97 -9.05 14.84 -1.41
N LYS A 98 -7.86 15.38 -1.14
CA LYS A 98 -7.10 16.10 -2.17
C LYS A 98 -6.67 15.18 -3.29
N GLU A 99 -6.15 14.00 -2.96
CA GLU A 99 -5.70 13.03 -3.95
C GLU A 99 -6.85 12.51 -4.79
N LEU A 100 -7.96 12.14 -4.14
CA LEU A 100 -9.14 11.65 -4.82
C LEU A 100 -9.75 12.73 -5.72
N GLY A 101 -9.69 13.99 -5.30
CA GLY A 101 -10.21 15.08 -6.12
C GLY A 101 -9.59 15.08 -7.51
N VAL A 102 -8.28 14.91 -7.60
CA VAL A 102 -7.57 14.86 -8.88
C VAL A 102 -7.90 13.58 -9.64
N VAL A 103 -7.87 12.44 -8.94
CA VAL A 103 -8.18 11.13 -9.55
C VAL A 103 -9.58 11.14 -10.15
N LEU A 104 -10.56 11.64 -9.39
CA LEU A 104 -11.95 11.67 -9.84
C LEU A 104 -12.18 12.71 -10.93
N ALA A 105 -11.44 13.82 -10.90
CA ALA A 105 -11.50 14.79 -11.98
C ALA A 105 -11.05 14.16 -13.31
N LYS A 106 -9.96 13.39 -13.29
CA LYS A 106 -9.51 12.66 -14.45
C LYS A 106 -10.56 11.66 -14.95
N ALA A 107 -11.16 10.94 -14.02
CA ALA A 107 -12.22 9.97 -14.35
C ALA A 107 -13.41 10.68 -15.00
N HIS A 108 -13.81 11.80 -14.44
CA HIS A 108 -14.92 12.59 -14.98
C HIS A 108 -14.62 13.06 -16.41
N CYS A 109 -13.40 13.50 -16.67
CA CYS A 109 -12.98 13.90 -18.02
C CYS A 109 -13.05 12.76 -19.02
N LYS A 110 -13.02 11.53 -18.56
CA LYS A 110 -13.08 10.34 -19.42
C LYS A 110 -14.46 9.68 -19.40
N ASN A 111 -15.47 10.41 -18.97
CA ASN A 111 -16.87 9.98 -18.93
C ASN A 111 -17.14 8.79 -18.01
N ILE A 112 -16.32 8.61 -16.98
CA ILE A 112 -16.59 7.63 -15.94
C ILE A 112 -17.60 8.25 -14.97
N THR A 113 -18.71 7.56 -14.76
CA THR A 113 -19.81 8.10 -13.96
C THR A 113 -19.56 7.90 -12.47
N ARG A 114 -20.27 8.67 -11.67
CA ARG A 114 -20.27 8.51 -10.22
C ARG A 114 -20.63 7.10 -9.78
N SER A 115 -21.64 6.53 -10.40
CA SER A 115 -22.08 5.17 -10.10
C SER A 115 -20.99 4.15 -10.39
N GLU A 116 -20.31 4.31 -11.53
CA GLU A 116 -19.20 3.44 -11.88
C GLU A 116 -18.04 3.54 -10.88
N VAL A 117 -17.75 4.74 -10.38
CA VAL A 117 -16.73 4.93 -9.36
C VAL A 117 -17.12 4.25 -8.05
N HIS A 118 -18.37 4.38 -7.62
CA HIS A 118 -18.84 3.73 -6.41
C HIS A 118 -18.74 2.21 -6.50
N ASP A 119 -19.12 1.65 -7.64
CA ASP A 119 -19.01 0.21 -7.87
C ASP A 119 -17.54 -0.24 -7.82
N LEU A 120 -16.65 0.56 -8.40
CA LEU A 120 -15.24 0.27 -8.41
C LEU A 120 -14.64 0.29 -7.00
N ILE A 121 -15.07 1.24 -6.17
CA ILE A 121 -14.63 1.31 -4.79
C ILE A 121 -15.05 0.06 -4.03
N ASP A 122 -16.31 -0.36 -4.17
CA ASP A 122 -16.83 -1.56 -3.52
C ASP A 122 -16.04 -2.80 -3.97
N GLU A 123 -15.79 -2.92 -5.26
CA GLU A 123 -15.02 -4.02 -5.81
C GLU A 123 -13.61 -4.09 -5.22
N ILE A 124 -12.93 -2.95 -5.11
CA ILE A 124 -11.57 -2.89 -4.56
C ILE A 124 -11.58 -3.32 -3.08
N TYR A 125 -12.52 -2.82 -2.30
CA TYR A 125 -12.61 -3.21 -0.90
C TYR A 125 -12.89 -4.70 -0.75
N ASP A 126 -13.81 -5.22 -1.54
CA ASP A 126 -14.18 -6.63 -1.45
C ASP A 126 -13.03 -7.56 -1.88
N ASP A 127 -12.31 -7.19 -2.94
CA ASP A 127 -11.27 -8.04 -3.50
C ASP A 127 -9.96 -8.00 -2.69
N TYR A 128 -9.59 -6.83 -2.16
CA TYR A 128 -8.25 -6.65 -1.61
C TYR A 128 -8.22 -6.48 -0.10
N PHE A 129 -9.22 -5.80 0.47
CA PHE A 129 -9.11 -5.41 1.88
C PHE A 129 -9.98 -6.23 2.82
N CYS A 130 -11.00 -6.90 2.31
CA CYS A 130 -11.93 -7.65 3.14
C CYS A 130 -12.17 -9.09 2.69
N PRO A 131 -11.21 -9.78 2.04
CA PRO A 131 -11.49 -11.14 1.55
C PRO A 131 -11.78 -12.14 2.67
N SER A 132 -11.24 -11.90 3.86
CA SER A 132 -11.44 -12.78 5.01
C SER A 132 -12.69 -12.45 5.82
N ARG A 133 -13.38 -11.40 5.45
CA ARG A 133 -14.56 -10.94 6.18
C ARG A 133 -15.87 -11.30 5.52
N TYR A 134 -15.79 -12.09 4.49
CA TYR A 134 -17.01 -12.62 3.88
C TYR A 134 -17.70 -13.52 4.90
N GLY A 135 -18.95 -13.26 5.16
CA GLY A 135 -19.70 -13.98 6.17
C GLY A 135 -19.82 -13.26 7.50
N GLU A 136 -19.03 -12.24 7.71
CA GLU A 136 -19.26 -11.38 8.85
C GLU A 136 -20.33 -10.35 8.48
N PRO A 137 -21.31 -10.12 9.36
CA PRO A 137 -22.28 -9.08 9.10
C PRO A 137 -21.54 -7.75 8.99
N LYS A 138 -21.73 -7.06 7.88
CA LYS A 138 -21.19 -5.72 7.74
C LYS A 138 -21.86 -4.87 8.79
N SER A 139 -21.06 -4.13 9.53
CA SER A 139 -21.64 -3.16 10.43
C SER A 139 -22.46 -2.18 9.61
N GLU A 140 -23.64 -1.90 10.09
CA GLU A 140 -24.58 -1.04 9.44
C GLU A 140 -24.24 0.43 9.65
N ASP A 141 -23.13 0.85 9.14
CA ASP A 141 -22.68 2.24 9.35
C ASP A 141 -23.20 3.17 8.31
#